data_2429c9520c0c162d2955407f261832b1
#
_entry.id   2429c9520c0c162d2955407f261832b1
#
_cell.length_a   1.000
_cell.length_b   1.000
_cell.length_c   1.000
_cell.angle_alpha   90.00
_cell.angle_beta   90.00
_cell.angle_gamma   90.00
#
_symmetry.space_group_name_H-M   'P 1'
#
loop_
_entity.id
_entity.type
_entity.pdbx_description
1 polymer ?
#
loop_
_entity_poly.entity_id
_entity_poly.type
_entity_poly.pdbx_seq_one_letter_code
_entity_poly.pdbx_strand_id
1 'polypeptide(L)'
;MNRDRTTTDRFFEAGGGRVNGSPSMKDVGIQAALKDPRSASEKYQDLVIGSRDFFRLLHFELVMMLSSCVPGALGLALRKALYPTLLGSCGPGVVFGLDVTLRHPHKIHIGSGTVIDDHVLLDAKGVANQGIRIGDHGFIGRNSILSCKDGDIVLGSHINIGFNCEVFSSSRVEVGDYGLFAAYTYVVGGGHDHSDLGAVIIDQARPSRGVTIGRNAWLGAGAKIL
;
A
#
# COMPACT_ATOMS: atom_id res chain seq x y z
N MET A 1 23.51 -11.85 26.41
CA MET A 1 22.09 -11.59 26.18
C MET A 1 21.96 -11.07 24.74
N ASN A 2 21.79 -11.99 23.78
CA ASN A 2 21.73 -11.69 22.35
C ASN A 2 20.37 -11.07 22.05
N ARG A 3 20.36 -9.85 21.52
CA ARG A 3 19.13 -9.25 20.98
C ARG A 3 18.86 -9.94 19.64
N ASP A 4 17.78 -10.74 19.60
CA ASP A 4 17.24 -11.23 18.33
C ASP A 4 16.94 -10.04 17.44
N ARG A 5 17.64 -9.96 16.31
CA ARG A 5 17.29 -9.02 15.23
C ARG A 5 15.95 -9.47 14.67
N THR A 6 14.97 -8.61 14.74
CA THR A 6 13.62 -8.86 14.20
C THR A 6 13.70 -9.14 12.71
N THR A 7 12.80 -9.95 12.20
CA THR A 7 12.67 -10.31 10.77
C THR A 7 12.64 -9.08 9.85
N THR A 8 12.21 -7.94 10.37
CA THR A 8 12.17 -6.64 9.71
C THR A 8 13.55 -6.14 9.26
N ASP A 9 14.62 -6.41 10.04
CA ASP A 9 15.97 -5.92 9.71
C ASP A 9 16.61 -6.61 8.50
N ARG A 10 16.20 -7.85 8.19
CA ARG A 10 16.76 -8.61 7.05
C ARG A 10 16.32 -8.09 5.68
N PHE A 11 15.24 -7.32 5.60
CA PHE A 11 14.72 -6.82 4.32
C PHE A 11 15.35 -5.49 3.89
N PHE A 12 16.12 -4.81 4.73
CA PHE A 12 16.65 -3.47 4.46
C PHE A 12 18.09 -3.44 3.92
N GLU A 13 18.86 -4.53 4.00
CA GLU A 13 20.26 -4.53 3.57
C GLU A 13 20.51 -4.79 2.07
N ALA A 14 19.46 -5.09 1.29
CA ALA A 14 19.61 -5.37 -0.14
C ALA A 14 18.89 -4.34 -1.00
N GLY A 15 19.56 -3.25 -1.37
CA GLY A 15 19.05 -2.40 -2.44
C GLY A 15 19.43 -0.92 -2.44
N GLY A 16 20.67 -0.59 -2.11
CA GLY A 16 21.24 0.75 -2.35
C GLY A 16 21.76 0.90 -3.78
N GLY A 17 20.90 0.81 -4.80
CA GLY A 17 21.23 1.08 -6.19
C GLY A 17 20.62 2.39 -6.65
N ARG A 18 21.45 3.43 -6.88
CA ARG A 18 21.02 4.65 -7.59
C ARG A 18 20.66 4.28 -9.02
N VAL A 19 19.40 4.41 -9.40
CA VAL A 19 18.95 4.31 -10.79
C VAL A 19 18.96 5.71 -11.40
N ASN A 20 19.81 5.89 -12.41
CA ASN A 20 19.94 7.11 -13.21
C ASN A 20 18.68 7.38 -14.03
N GLY A 21 18.15 8.61 -13.93
CA GLY A 21 17.58 9.38 -15.03
C GLY A 21 16.32 8.86 -15.69
N SER A 22 15.19 8.79 -14.95
CA SER A 22 13.87 8.93 -15.55
C SER A 22 13.32 10.33 -15.28
N PRO A 23 12.53 10.95 -16.19
CA PRO A 23 12.00 12.29 -15.97
C PRO A 23 11.20 12.30 -14.66
N SER A 24 11.50 13.27 -13.81
CA SER A 24 10.90 13.47 -12.50
C SER A 24 9.37 13.42 -12.62
N MET A 25 8.76 12.37 -12.09
CA MET A 25 7.33 12.32 -11.85
C MET A 25 7.02 13.38 -10.80
N LYS A 26 6.47 14.51 -11.23
CA LYS A 26 5.99 15.56 -10.33
C LYS A 26 4.82 15.02 -9.53
N ASP A 27 4.79 15.41 -8.27
CA ASP A 27 3.78 15.23 -7.24
C ASP A 27 2.46 14.55 -7.72
N VAL A 28 2.25 13.28 -7.35
CA VAL A 28 1.09 12.47 -7.81
C VAL A 28 -0.11 12.71 -6.89
N GLY A 29 -0.25 13.91 -6.33
CA GLY A 29 -1.42 14.30 -5.57
C GLY A 29 -2.65 14.41 -6.48
N ILE A 30 -3.81 13.96 -6.00
CA ILE A 30 -5.09 14.05 -6.74
C ILE A 30 -5.36 15.50 -7.20
N GLN A 31 -5.04 16.50 -6.37
CA GLN A 31 -5.21 17.91 -6.71
C GLN A 31 -4.32 18.36 -7.87
N ALA A 32 -3.06 17.88 -7.90
CA ALA A 32 -2.16 18.14 -9.01
C ALA A 32 -2.66 17.47 -10.30
N ALA A 33 -3.17 16.24 -10.21
CA ALA A 33 -3.72 15.52 -11.34
C ALA A 33 -5.00 16.17 -11.92
N LEU A 34 -5.82 16.81 -11.07
CA LEU A 34 -7.01 17.52 -11.53
C LEU A 34 -6.68 18.78 -12.36
N LYS A 35 -5.60 19.49 -11.99
CA LYS A 35 -5.12 20.70 -12.68
C LYS A 35 -4.22 20.40 -13.88
N ASP A 36 -3.83 19.15 -14.07
CA ASP A 36 -2.89 18.71 -15.10
C ASP A 36 -3.59 18.67 -16.48
N PRO A 37 -3.05 19.29 -17.52
CA PRO A 37 -3.62 19.30 -18.86
C PRO A 37 -3.41 17.99 -19.65
N ARG A 38 -2.65 17.03 -19.10
CA ARG A 38 -2.35 15.76 -19.76
C ARG A 38 -3.58 14.91 -20.04
N SER A 39 -3.45 13.95 -20.97
CA SER A 39 -4.52 13.04 -21.35
C SER A 39 -5.01 12.17 -20.19
N ALA A 40 -6.26 11.71 -20.23
CA ALA A 40 -6.83 10.79 -19.24
C ALA A 40 -6.02 9.48 -19.14
N SER A 41 -5.51 8.99 -20.26
CA SER A 41 -4.68 7.77 -20.29
C SER A 41 -3.35 7.95 -19.55
N GLU A 42 -2.67 9.07 -19.73
CA GLU A 42 -1.41 9.34 -19.02
C GLU A 42 -1.64 9.49 -17.50
N LYS A 43 -2.72 10.18 -17.12
CA LYS A 43 -3.11 10.29 -15.70
C LYS A 43 -3.45 8.93 -15.09
N TYR A 44 -4.16 8.09 -15.81
CA TYR A 44 -4.47 6.73 -15.38
C TYR A 44 -3.20 5.92 -15.17
N GLN A 45 -2.27 5.93 -16.11
CA GLN A 45 -1.00 5.23 -15.99
C GLN A 45 -0.19 5.73 -14.78
N ASP A 46 -0.11 7.04 -14.57
CA ASP A 46 0.61 7.63 -13.45
C ASP A 46 -0.06 7.33 -12.10
N LEU A 47 -1.40 7.34 -12.01
CA LEU A 47 -2.13 7.17 -10.75
C LEU A 47 -2.39 5.70 -10.38
N VAL A 48 -2.52 4.82 -11.37
CA VAL A 48 -2.92 3.43 -11.13
C VAL A 48 -1.77 2.47 -11.39
N ILE A 49 -1.13 2.56 -12.55
CA ILE A 49 -0.09 1.60 -12.95
C ILE A 49 1.27 1.97 -12.31
N GLY A 50 1.58 3.27 -12.23
CA GLY A 50 2.87 3.78 -11.80
C GLY A 50 3.98 3.55 -12.85
N SER A 51 3.60 3.37 -14.11
CA SER A 51 4.50 3.19 -15.24
C SER A 51 3.80 3.60 -16.53
N ARG A 52 4.56 4.21 -17.45
CA ARG A 52 4.08 4.55 -18.79
C ARG A 52 4.43 3.52 -19.86
N ASP A 53 4.92 2.37 -19.44
CA ASP A 53 5.19 1.24 -20.31
C ASP A 53 3.89 0.61 -20.80
N PHE A 54 3.72 0.53 -22.11
CA PHE A 54 2.51 0.00 -22.76
C PHE A 54 2.26 -1.47 -22.42
N PHE A 55 3.33 -2.30 -22.34
CA PHE A 55 3.17 -3.72 -22.04
C PHE A 55 2.77 -3.94 -20.58
N ARG A 56 3.25 -3.09 -19.66
CA ARG A 56 2.80 -3.11 -18.26
C ARG A 56 1.33 -2.71 -18.13
N LEU A 57 0.90 -1.67 -18.87
CA LEU A 57 -0.50 -1.29 -18.92
C LEU A 57 -1.37 -2.44 -19.44
N LEU A 58 -1.03 -3.00 -20.60
CA LEU A 58 -1.79 -4.11 -21.19
C LEU A 58 -1.85 -5.33 -20.26
N HIS A 59 -0.73 -5.71 -19.66
CA HIS A 59 -0.66 -6.80 -18.71
C HIS A 59 -1.57 -6.57 -17.49
N PHE A 60 -1.51 -5.36 -16.90
CA PHE A 60 -2.36 -5.01 -15.78
C PHE A 60 -3.85 -5.10 -16.14
N GLU A 61 -4.26 -4.49 -17.24
CA GLU A 61 -5.66 -4.52 -17.70
C GLU A 61 -6.16 -5.94 -17.96
N LEU A 62 -5.36 -6.78 -18.62
CA LEU A 62 -5.72 -8.17 -18.88
C LEU A 62 -5.89 -8.96 -17.57
N VAL A 63 -4.96 -8.82 -16.64
CA VAL A 63 -5.05 -9.52 -15.34
C VAL A 63 -6.29 -9.07 -14.57
N MET A 64 -6.53 -7.77 -14.46
CA MET A 64 -7.69 -7.24 -13.74
C MET A 64 -9.00 -7.64 -14.40
N MET A 65 -9.11 -7.54 -15.72
CA MET A 65 -10.31 -7.93 -16.49
C MET A 65 -10.64 -9.42 -16.32
N LEU A 66 -9.62 -10.28 -16.33
CA LEU A 66 -9.83 -11.74 -16.29
C LEU A 66 -10.08 -12.29 -14.88
N SER A 67 -9.75 -11.55 -13.82
CA SER A 67 -9.73 -12.16 -12.48
C SER A 67 -10.38 -11.33 -11.37
N SER A 68 -10.43 -10.00 -11.48
CA SER A 68 -10.83 -9.14 -10.37
C SER A 68 -12.24 -9.46 -9.87
N CYS A 69 -13.22 -9.44 -10.76
CA CYS A 69 -14.65 -9.59 -10.44
C CYS A 69 -15.19 -11.01 -10.60
N VAL A 70 -14.34 -12.03 -10.88
CA VAL A 70 -14.79 -13.41 -11.03
C VAL A 70 -15.09 -14.02 -9.66
N PRO A 71 -16.34 -14.44 -9.38
CA PRO A 71 -16.72 -14.96 -8.07
C PRO A 71 -16.29 -16.42 -7.85
N GLY A 72 -16.34 -16.84 -6.58
CA GLY A 72 -16.21 -18.25 -6.19
C GLY A 72 -14.81 -18.82 -6.38
N ALA A 73 -14.72 -20.15 -6.40
CA ALA A 73 -13.45 -20.87 -6.45
C ALA A 73 -12.65 -20.60 -7.71
N LEU A 74 -13.31 -20.40 -8.86
CA LEU A 74 -12.64 -20.05 -10.10
C LEU A 74 -11.94 -18.68 -9.97
N GLY A 75 -12.63 -17.69 -9.42
CA GLY A 75 -12.06 -16.36 -9.19
C GLY A 75 -10.87 -16.41 -8.24
N LEU A 76 -10.96 -17.17 -7.14
CA LEU A 76 -9.84 -17.39 -6.23
C LEU A 76 -8.63 -18.00 -6.94
N ALA A 77 -8.85 -19.02 -7.77
CA ALA A 77 -7.77 -19.66 -8.53
C ALA A 77 -7.12 -18.71 -9.53
N LEU A 78 -7.93 -17.93 -10.26
CA LEU A 78 -7.42 -16.93 -11.23
C LEU A 78 -6.60 -15.86 -10.53
N ARG A 79 -7.10 -15.25 -9.45
CA ARG A 79 -6.35 -14.21 -8.70
C ARG A 79 -5.08 -14.77 -8.08
N LYS A 80 -5.12 -15.98 -7.54
CA LYS A 80 -3.93 -16.66 -7.02
C LYS A 80 -2.84 -16.86 -8.08
N ALA A 81 -3.23 -17.13 -9.32
CA ALA A 81 -2.29 -17.35 -10.42
C ALA A 81 -1.81 -16.03 -11.04
N LEU A 82 -2.70 -15.04 -11.20
CA LEU A 82 -2.44 -13.86 -12.03
C LEU A 82 -1.93 -12.65 -11.22
N TYR A 83 -2.48 -12.37 -10.04
CA TYR A 83 -2.09 -11.18 -9.25
C TYR A 83 -0.61 -11.16 -8.88
N PRO A 84 0.05 -12.28 -8.51
CA PRO A 84 1.49 -12.29 -8.24
C PRO A 84 2.35 -11.75 -9.39
N THR A 85 1.88 -11.85 -10.65
CA THR A 85 2.61 -11.36 -11.82
C THR A 85 2.65 -9.83 -11.92
N LEU A 86 1.75 -9.13 -11.22
CA LEU A 86 1.70 -7.68 -11.14
C LEU A 86 2.57 -7.11 -10.02
N LEU A 87 2.76 -7.89 -8.95
CA LEU A 87 3.36 -7.43 -7.70
C LEU A 87 4.89 -7.36 -7.77
N GLY A 88 5.48 -6.51 -6.93
CA GLY A 88 6.93 -6.47 -6.74
C GLY A 88 7.47 -7.79 -6.19
N SER A 89 6.75 -8.40 -5.25
CA SER A 89 6.97 -9.81 -4.82
C SER A 89 5.74 -10.38 -4.16
N CYS A 90 5.54 -11.69 -4.28
CA CYS A 90 4.45 -12.42 -3.66
C CYS A 90 4.94 -13.79 -3.20
N GLY A 91 4.84 -14.05 -1.90
CA GLY A 91 5.20 -15.33 -1.31
C GLY A 91 4.21 -16.45 -1.69
N PRO A 92 4.57 -17.72 -1.49
CA PRO A 92 3.67 -18.83 -1.75
C PRO A 92 2.47 -18.81 -0.79
N GLY A 93 1.33 -19.30 -1.27
CA GLY A 93 0.12 -19.47 -0.44
C GLY A 93 -0.66 -18.19 -0.16
N VAL A 94 -0.32 -17.06 -0.81
CA VAL A 94 -1.12 -15.84 -0.72
C VAL A 94 -2.48 -16.03 -1.37
N VAL A 95 -3.52 -15.52 -0.72
CA VAL A 95 -4.91 -15.56 -1.19
C VAL A 95 -5.42 -14.15 -1.39
N PHE A 96 -6.08 -13.92 -2.53
CA PHE A 96 -6.71 -12.63 -2.86
C PHE A 96 -8.22 -12.81 -2.98
N GLY A 97 -8.96 -12.05 -2.20
CA GLY A 97 -10.42 -11.96 -2.23
C GLY A 97 -10.95 -11.29 -3.50
N LEU A 98 -12.27 -11.19 -3.59
CA LEU A 98 -12.98 -10.57 -4.69
C LEU A 98 -12.69 -9.06 -4.72
N ASP A 99 -12.53 -8.52 -5.93
CA ASP A 99 -12.40 -7.07 -6.17
C ASP A 99 -11.32 -6.37 -5.33
N VAL A 100 -10.19 -7.04 -5.12
CA VAL A 100 -9.01 -6.42 -4.54
C VAL A 100 -8.41 -5.44 -5.55
N THR A 101 -8.36 -4.17 -5.16
CA THR A 101 -7.85 -3.09 -6.01
C THR A 101 -6.37 -2.84 -5.75
N LEU A 102 -5.57 -2.83 -6.81
CA LEU A 102 -4.12 -2.61 -6.77
C LEU A 102 -3.77 -1.30 -7.48
N ARG A 103 -2.93 -0.46 -6.84
CA ARG A 103 -2.31 0.70 -7.47
C ARG A 103 -0.81 0.67 -7.25
N HIS A 104 -0.03 0.98 -8.30
CA HIS A 104 1.42 0.82 -8.33
C HIS A 104 1.85 -0.58 -7.86
N PRO A 105 1.28 -1.65 -8.43
CA PRO A 105 1.43 -3.01 -7.90
C PRO A 105 2.88 -3.47 -7.82
N HIS A 106 3.75 -2.98 -8.67
CA HIS A 106 5.19 -3.27 -8.64
C HIS A 106 5.91 -2.82 -7.36
N LYS A 107 5.26 -1.96 -6.54
CA LYS A 107 5.73 -1.51 -5.21
C LYS A 107 5.02 -2.23 -4.06
N ILE A 108 4.25 -3.28 -4.35
CA ILE A 108 3.55 -4.07 -3.32
C ILE A 108 4.29 -5.39 -3.16
N HIS A 109 4.65 -5.71 -1.92
CA HIS A 109 5.39 -6.91 -1.55
C HIS A 109 4.61 -7.64 -0.45
N ILE A 110 4.25 -8.90 -0.68
CA ILE A 110 3.44 -9.69 0.23
C ILE A 110 4.17 -10.98 0.58
N GLY A 111 4.28 -11.26 1.87
CA GLY A 111 4.88 -12.47 2.40
C GLY A 111 4.01 -13.71 2.22
N SER A 112 4.55 -14.86 2.59
CA SER A 112 3.92 -16.17 2.41
C SER A 112 2.66 -16.32 3.27
N GLY A 113 1.65 -17.03 2.78
CA GLY A 113 0.47 -17.42 3.55
C GLY A 113 -0.43 -16.26 3.99
N THR A 114 -0.25 -15.08 3.44
CA THR A 114 -1.04 -13.88 3.75
C THR A 114 -2.37 -13.90 3.00
N VAL A 115 -3.42 -13.42 3.65
CA VAL A 115 -4.76 -13.29 3.06
C VAL A 115 -5.10 -11.82 2.92
N ILE A 116 -5.43 -11.41 1.70
CA ILE A 116 -6.01 -10.12 1.36
C ILE A 116 -7.49 -10.37 1.05
N ASP A 117 -8.37 -9.93 1.92
CA ASP A 117 -9.81 -10.22 1.86
C ASP A 117 -10.52 -9.37 0.78
N ASP A 118 -11.81 -9.55 0.60
CA ASP A 118 -12.62 -8.90 -0.44
C ASP A 118 -12.58 -7.36 -0.33
N HIS A 119 -12.58 -6.69 -1.48
CA HIS A 119 -12.66 -5.23 -1.60
C HIS A 119 -11.55 -4.45 -0.87
N VAL A 120 -10.40 -5.06 -0.63
CA VAL A 120 -9.24 -4.36 -0.07
C VAL A 120 -8.59 -3.49 -1.14
N LEU A 121 -8.23 -2.25 -0.77
CA LEU A 121 -7.42 -1.37 -1.59
C LEU A 121 -5.96 -1.38 -1.10
N LEU A 122 -5.04 -1.80 -1.96
CA LEU A 122 -3.59 -1.65 -1.77
C LEU A 122 -3.08 -0.58 -2.75
N ASP A 123 -2.88 0.63 -2.26
CA ASP A 123 -2.45 1.78 -3.04
C ASP A 123 -1.02 2.19 -2.65
N ALA A 124 -0.04 1.71 -3.39
CA ALA A 124 1.38 1.94 -3.14
C ALA A 124 1.95 3.16 -3.90
N LYS A 125 1.07 4.10 -4.32
CA LYS A 125 1.50 5.26 -5.10
C LYS A 125 2.43 6.18 -4.31
N GLY A 126 3.33 6.82 -5.04
CA GLY A 126 4.29 7.78 -4.54
C GLY A 126 5.47 7.89 -5.50
N VAL A 127 6.21 8.99 -5.41
CA VAL A 127 7.35 9.26 -6.29
C VAL A 127 8.61 8.60 -5.74
N ALA A 128 8.93 8.84 -4.47
CA ALA A 128 10.18 8.40 -3.84
C ALA A 128 10.03 7.21 -2.88
N ASN A 129 8.80 6.80 -2.59
CA ASN A 129 8.50 5.72 -1.65
C ASN A 129 8.84 4.32 -2.22
N GLN A 130 9.04 3.38 -1.32
CA GLN A 130 9.20 1.96 -1.66
C GLN A 130 7.85 1.23 -1.75
N GLY A 131 6.80 1.77 -1.12
CA GLY A 131 5.43 1.29 -1.23
C GLY A 131 4.94 0.50 -0.02
N ILE A 132 4.28 -0.63 -0.27
CA ILE A 132 3.64 -1.46 0.76
C ILE A 132 4.40 -2.78 0.90
N ARG A 133 4.78 -3.12 2.14
CA ARG A 133 5.33 -4.42 2.51
C ARG A 133 4.46 -5.05 3.58
N ILE A 134 4.04 -6.29 3.35
CA ILE A 134 3.27 -7.10 4.29
C ILE A 134 4.07 -8.38 4.55
N GLY A 135 4.32 -8.70 5.81
CA GLY A 135 5.05 -9.90 6.22
C GLY A 135 4.27 -11.20 5.98
N ASP A 136 4.78 -12.30 6.53
CA ASP A 136 4.20 -13.62 6.37
C ASP A 136 2.97 -13.81 7.27
N HIS A 137 2.03 -14.67 6.82
CA HIS A 137 0.86 -15.11 7.59
C HIS A 137 -0.02 -13.95 8.11
N GLY A 138 -0.09 -12.86 7.34
CA GLY A 138 -0.94 -11.71 7.63
C GLY A 138 -2.39 -11.93 7.19
N PHE A 139 -3.28 -11.14 7.76
CA PHE A 139 -4.67 -11.00 7.33
C PHE A 139 -5.01 -9.53 7.18
N ILE A 140 -5.46 -9.13 5.99
CA ILE A 140 -6.01 -7.79 5.73
C ILE A 140 -7.48 -7.95 5.43
N GLY A 141 -8.31 -7.53 6.37
CA GLY A 141 -9.76 -7.73 6.34
C GLY A 141 -10.47 -6.85 5.30
N ARG A 142 -11.63 -7.30 4.87
CA ARG A 142 -12.44 -6.70 3.80
C ARG A 142 -12.68 -5.20 3.99
N ASN A 143 -12.80 -4.50 2.87
CA ASN A 143 -13.01 -3.06 2.78
C ASN A 143 -11.90 -2.22 3.44
N SER A 144 -10.75 -2.81 3.79
CA SER A 144 -9.65 -2.05 4.37
C SER A 144 -8.82 -1.36 3.30
N ILE A 145 -8.22 -0.23 3.66
CA ILE A 145 -7.41 0.61 2.78
C ILE A 145 -6.00 0.72 3.34
N LEU A 146 -5.01 0.30 2.57
CA LEU A 146 -3.61 0.61 2.79
C LEU A 146 -3.17 1.56 1.69
N SER A 147 -2.95 2.83 2.00
CA SER A 147 -2.66 3.85 0.99
C SER A 147 -1.42 4.66 1.33
N CYS A 148 -0.41 4.53 0.50
CA CYS A 148 0.76 5.38 0.50
C CYS A 148 0.42 6.75 -0.10
N LYS A 149 0.93 7.81 0.57
CA LYS A 149 0.91 9.19 0.08
C LYS A 149 2.33 9.73 0.13
N ASP A 150 3.21 9.15 -0.70
CA ASP A 150 4.66 9.31 -0.74
C ASP A 150 5.44 8.68 0.42
N GLY A 151 4.79 8.18 1.47
CA GLY A 151 5.41 7.39 2.53
C GLY A 151 5.27 5.88 2.29
N ASP A 152 5.92 5.09 3.14
CA ASP A 152 5.88 3.63 3.09
C ASP A 152 4.91 3.07 4.13
N ILE A 153 4.34 1.90 3.83
CA ILE A 153 3.61 1.07 4.81
C ILE A 153 4.37 -0.25 4.95
N VAL A 154 4.82 -0.54 6.16
CA VAL A 154 5.54 -1.76 6.49
C VAL A 154 4.81 -2.48 7.62
N LEU A 155 4.24 -3.63 7.30
CA LEU A 155 3.54 -4.50 8.23
C LEU A 155 4.38 -5.75 8.49
N GLY A 156 4.61 -6.08 9.74
CA GLY A 156 5.32 -7.30 10.16
C GLY A 156 4.56 -8.58 9.83
N SER A 157 5.08 -9.71 10.30
CA SER A 157 4.46 -11.01 10.12
C SER A 157 3.35 -11.25 11.15
N HIS A 158 2.40 -12.13 10.82
CA HIS A 158 1.26 -12.49 11.68
C HIS A 158 0.38 -11.28 12.07
N ILE A 159 0.36 -10.27 11.21
CA ILE A 159 -0.52 -9.10 11.36
C ILE A 159 -1.97 -9.53 11.12
N ASN A 160 -2.88 -8.99 11.94
CA ASN A 160 -4.31 -9.11 11.71
C ASN A 160 -4.93 -7.71 11.68
N ILE A 161 -5.23 -7.23 10.47
CA ILE A 161 -5.99 -6.00 10.26
C ILE A 161 -7.45 -6.39 10.04
N GLY A 162 -8.32 -5.95 10.94
CA GLY A 162 -9.75 -6.20 10.90
C GLY A 162 -10.43 -5.56 9.71
N PHE A 163 -11.76 -5.55 9.72
CA PHE A 163 -12.56 -5.02 8.61
C PHE A 163 -12.66 -3.50 8.66
N ASN A 164 -12.77 -2.86 7.49
CA ASN A 164 -12.94 -1.41 7.36
C ASN A 164 -11.85 -0.60 8.10
N CYS A 165 -10.63 -1.08 8.11
CA CYS A 165 -9.50 -0.36 8.67
C CYS A 165 -8.83 0.48 7.60
N GLU A 166 -8.25 1.62 8.00
CA GLU A 166 -7.57 2.52 7.08
C GLU A 166 -6.17 2.85 7.59
N VAL A 167 -5.16 2.67 6.73
CA VAL A 167 -3.77 3.02 7.02
C VAL A 167 -3.25 3.92 5.91
N PHE A 168 -2.91 5.16 6.28
CA PHE A 168 -2.36 6.15 5.37
C PHE A 168 -0.94 6.55 5.78
N SER A 169 -0.01 6.56 4.82
CA SER A 169 1.36 7.00 5.08
C SER A 169 1.74 8.21 4.24
N SER A 170 1.93 9.36 4.86
CA SER A 170 2.59 10.53 4.22
C SER A 170 4.11 10.49 4.42
N SER A 171 4.59 9.69 5.37
CA SER A 171 5.98 9.39 5.64
C SER A 171 6.10 7.87 5.80
N ARG A 172 6.36 7.34 6.98
CA ARG A 172 6.43 5.88 7.20
C ARG A 172 5.42 5.46 8.25
N VAL A 173 4.63 4.43 7.95
CA VAL A 173 3.85 3.69 8.94
C VAL A 173 4.46 2.30 9.06
N GLU A 174 4.92 1.97 10.26
CA GLU A 174 5.54 0.68 10.56
C GLU A 174 4.80 -0.01 11.71
N VAL A 175 4.42 -1.27 11.48
CA VAL A 175 3.75 -2.11 12.48
C VAL A 175 4.56 -3.38 12.67
N GLY A 176 4.97 -3.64 13.91
CA GLY A 176 5.71 -4.85 14.26
C GLY A 176 4.87 -6.11 14.17
N ASP A 177 5.53 -7.28 14.25
CA ASP A 177 4.86 -8.58 14.16
C ASP A 177 3.74 -8.74 15.20
N TYR A 178 2.72 -9.56 14.87
CA TYR A 178 1.59 -9.89 15.74
C TYR A 178 0.74 -8.68 16.13
N GLY A 179 0.73 -7.62 15.32
CA GLY A 179 -0.21 -6.51 15.52
C GLY A 179 -1.64 -6.94 15.24
N LEU A 180 -2.57 -6.55 16.12
CA LEU A 180 -3.99 -6.83 15.99
C LEU A 180 -4.77 -5.52 15.94
N PHE A 181 -5.37 -5.22 14.80
CA PHE A 181 -6.22 -4.07 14.60
C PHE A 181 -7.68 -4.52 14.53
N ALA A 182 -8.48 -4.10 15.50
CA ALA A 182 -9.92 -4.35 15.44
C ALA A 182 -10.57 -3.47 14.36
N ALA A 183 -11.80 -3.78 14.01
CA ALA A 183 -12.52 -3.09 12.92
C ALA A 183 -12.57 -1.56 13.11
N TYR A 184 -12.58 -0.84 11.97
CA TYR A 184 -12.65 0.63 11.94
C TYR A 184 -11.45 1.34 12.58
N THR A 185 -10.32 0.67 12.73
CA THR A 185 -9.08 1.31 13.17
C THR A 185 -8.56 2.23 12.06
N TYR A 186 -8.17 3.46 12.43
CA TYR A 186 -7.62 4.46 11.54
C TYR A 186 -6.20 4.84 11.96
N VAL A 187 -5.24 4.69 11.05
CA VAL A 187 -3.84 5.05 11.27
C VAL A 187 -3.39 6.01 10.19
N VAL A 188 -2.91 7.19 10.57
CA VAL A 188 -2.40 8.17 9.62
C VAL A 188 -1.04 8.73 10.06
N GLY A 189 -0.03 8.51 9.24
CA GLY A 189 1.31 9.07 9.46
C GLY A 189 1.50 10.41 8.76
N GLY A 190 0.73 11.41 9.13
CA GLY A 190 0.85 12.77 8.57
C GLY A 190 -0.38 13.63 8.81
N GLY A 191 -0.23 14.94 8.65
CA GLY A 191 -1.28 15.92 8.86
C GLY A 191 -1.15 17.12 7.93
N HIS A 192 -1.96 18.13 8.18
CA HIS A 192 -1.86 19.44 7.53
C HIS A 192 -1.52 20.49 8.57
N ASP A 193 -0.62 21.42 8.23
CA ASP A 193 -0.44 22.64 9.00
C ASP A 193 -1.70 23.52 8.82
N HIS A 194 -2.11 24.16 9.88
CA HIS A 194 -3.27 25.04 9.92
C HIS A 194 -2.96 26.33 10.71
N SER A 195 -1.68 26.63 10.90
CA SER A 195 -1.23 27.79 11.70
C SER A 195 -1.42 29.11 10.97
N ASP A 196 -1.36 29.11 9.64
CA ASP A 196 -1.61 30.31 8.83
C ASP A 196 -3.09 30.45 8.50
N LEU A 197 -3.77 31.36 9.19
CA LEU A 197 -5.20 31.64 8.97
C LEU A 197 -5.48 32.38 7.65
N GLY A 198 -4.47 32.95 7.01
CA GLY A 198 -4.57 33.63 5.71
C GLY A 198 -4.40 32.72 4.50
N ALA A 199 -3.90 31.50 4.70
CA ALA A 199 -3.65 30.54 3.65
C ALA A 199 -4.70 29.42 3.61
N VAL A 200 -5.00 28.91 2.42
CA VAL A 200 -5.87 27.75 2.26
C VAL A 200 -5.17 26.52 2.82
N ILE A 201 -5.85 25.73 3.67
CA ILE A 201 -5.25 24.58 4.39
C ILE A 201 -4.59 23.57 3.44
N ILE A 202 -5.16 23.36 2.27
CA ILE A 202 -4.64 22.40 1.29
C ILE A 202 -3.28 22.82 0.70
N ASP A 203 -2.97 24.10 0.74
CA ASP A 203 -1.72 24.67 0.22
C ASP A 203 -0.65 24.85 1.32
N GLN A 204 -1.00 24.62 2.58
CA GLN A 204 -0.07 24.68 3.71
C GLN A 204 0.78 23.40 3.79
N ALA A 205 1.85 23.48 4.60
CA ALA A 205 2.76 22.37 4.81
C ALA A 205 2.04 21.12 5.35
N ARG A 206 2.57 19.94 5.00
CA ARG A 206 2.06 18.64 5.44
C ARG A 206 3.10 17.96 6.33
N PRO A 207 3.22 18.38 7.59
CA PRO A 207 4.17 17.74 8.49
C PRO A 207 3.80 16.27 8.68
N SER A 208 4.80 15.40 8.59
CA SER A 208 4.63 13.98 8.85
C SER A 208 5.86 13.45 9.58
N ARG A 209 5.63 12.82 10.74
CA ARG A 209 6.66 12.14 11.51
C ARG A 209 6.60 10.62 11.34
N GLY A 210 5.59 10.12 10.63
CA GLY A 210 5.29 8.71 10.55
C GLY A 210 4.67 8.16 11.84
N VAL A 211 4.36 6.85 11.81
CA VAL A 211 3.81 6.11 12.95
C VAL A 211 4.58 4.82 13.11
N THR A 212 5.00 4.51 14.33
CA THR A 212 5.59 3.21 14.67
C THR A 212 4.75 2.54 15.75
N ILE A 213 4.22 1.36 15.43
CA ILE A 213 3.45 0.51 16.34
C ILE A 213 4.30 -0.73 16.63
N GLY A 214 4.61 -0.96 17.90
CA GLY A 214 5.47 -2.05 18.31
C GLY A 214 4.87 -3.44 18.08
N ARG A 215 5.69 -4.46 18.27
CA ARG A 215 5.29 -5.87 18.20
C ARG A 215 4.19 -6.19 19.21
N ASN A 216 3.24 -7.09 18.84
CA ASN A 216 2.18 -7.59 19.71
C ASN A 216 1.26 -6.47 20.26
N ALA A 217 1.06 -5.41 19.50
CA ALA A 217 0.15 -4.33 19.86
C ALA A 217 -1.30 -4.67 19.47
N TRP A 218 -2.25 -4.27 20.31
CA TRP A 218 -3.67 -4.35 20.04
C TRP A 218 -4.29 -2.97 19.97
N LEU A 219 -4.88 -2.66 18.84
CA LEU A 219 -5.69 -1.47 18.64
C LEU A 219 -7.16 -1.86 18.71
N GLY A 220 -7.89 -1.32 19.69
CA GLY A 220 -9.33 -1.56 19.87
C GLY A 220 -10.16 -0.98 18.72
N ALA A 221 -11.41 -1.44 18.59
CA ALA A 221 -12.31 -0.99 17.53
C ALA A 221 -12.49 0.53 17.53
N GLY A 222 -12.37 1.13 16.35
CA GLY A 222 -12.50 2.59 16.18
C GLY A 222 -11.31 3.40 16.70
N ALA A 223 -10.21 2.78 17.13
CA ALA A 223 -9.01 3.49 17.53
C ALA A 223 -8.46 4.37 16.40
N LYS A 224 -7.99 5.58 16.75
CA LYS A 224 -7.36 6.52 15.82
C LYS A 224 -5.95 6.84 16.28
N ILE A 225 -4.98 6.58 15.42
CA ILE A 225 -3.56 6.87 15.61
C ILE A 225 -3.19 7.95 14.60
N LEU A 226 -2.76 9.11 15.10
CA LEU A 226 -2.49 10.30 14.31
C LEU A 226 -1.03 10.73 14.46
#